data_13776ecbd46e68ffac8a1078a4906d77
#
_entry.id   13776ecbd46e68ffac8a1078a4906d77
#
_cell.length_a   1.000
_cell.length_b   1.000
_cell.length_c   1.000
_cell.angle_alpha   90.00
_cell.angle_beta   90.00
_cell.angle_gamma   90.00
#
_symmetry.space_group_name_H-M   'P 1'
#
loop_
_entity.id
_entity.type
_entity.pdbx_description
1 polymer ?
#
loop_
_entity_poly.entity_id
_entity_poly.type
_entity_poly.pdbx_seq_one_letter_code
_entity_poly.pdbx_strand_id
1 'polypeptide(L)'
;MKKIIIPLLLVCFSINAQTPSAKEIIDKIDKNMSSESRIFTSKMVIHNRRNTRTVESKSWSKGEKKSFTEYLTPPREQGTKMLKLDDQLWIFSPSTDRIIQISGHMLRQSVMGSDLSYEDMMEDPHLLNHYTGKIDGEEKLSDRTCWIISLSATSADVAYQSQKLWVDKDRYIPLKKELYAKSGMLLKRMELSDVIQIQGRWFPKRILFKDVLKEGEGTEFIIKDIQFNAEIPDYILSKASLKK
;
A
#
# COMPACT_ATOMS: atom_id res chain seq x y z
N MET A 1 -41.17 59.56 -23.66
CA MET A 1 -40.87 58.39 -22.78
C MET A 1 -39.49 57.87 -23.14
N LYS A 2 -38.45 58.19 -22.32
CA LYS A 2 -37.05 57.74 -22.57
C LYS A 2 -36.87 56.36 -21.89
N LYS A 3 -36.58 55.33 -22.72
CA LYS A 3 -36.23 54.00 -22.20
C LYS A 3 -34.77 53.99 -21.74
N ILE A 4 -34.58 53.79 -20.46
CA ILE A 4 -33.24 53.59 -19.86
C ILE A 4 -32.91 52.13 -20.01
N ILE A 5 -31.90 51.81 -20.82
CA ILE A 5 -31.31 50.47 -20.96
C ILE A 5 -30.17 50.41 -19.94
N ILE A 6 -30.35 49.58 -18.90
CA ILE A 6 -29.35 49.24 -17.89
C ILE A 6 -28.49 48.11 -18.44
N PRO A 7 -27.17 48.30 -18.69
CA PRO A 7 -26.33 47.16 -19.08
C PRO A 7 -26.12 46.21 -17.94
N LEU A 8 -26.53 44.95 -18.13
CA LEU A 8 -26.25 43.84 -17.19
C LEU A 8 -24.76 43.47 -17.27
N LEU A 9 -24.00 43.88 -16.29
CA LEU A 9 -22.56 43.57 -16.19
C LEU A 9 -22.44 42.12 -15.71
N LEU A 10 -22.11 41.19 -16.61
CA LEU A 10 -21.80 39.78 -16.30
C LEU A 10 -20.41 39.73 -15.65
N VAL A 11 -20.36 39.66 -14.33
CA VAL A 11 -19.11 39.40 -13.59
C VAL A 11 -18.79 37.91 -13.69
N CYS A 12 -17.87 37.54 -14.58
CA CYS A 12 -17.29 36.19 -14.61
C CYS A 12 -16.39 36.00 -13.39
N PHE A 13 -16.88 35.32 -12.37
CA PHE A 13 -16.03 34.80 -11.29
C PHE A 13 -15.20 33.64 -11.86
N SER A 14 -13.93 33.91 -12.16
CA SER A 14 -12.96 32.84 -12.40
C SER A 14 -12.70 32.14 -11.08
N ILE A 15 -13.28 30.95 -10.89
CA ILE A 15 -12.93 30.06 -9.76
C ILE A 15 -11.53 29.55 -10.07
N ASN A 16 -10.53 30.20 -9.49
CA ASN A 16 -9.18 29.64 -9.45
C ASN A 16 -9.22 28.39 -8.54
N ALA A 17 -9.36 27.21 -9.14
CA ALA A 17 -9.15 25.97 -8.43
C ALA A 17 -7.68 25.93 -8.01
N GLN A 18 -7.41 26.25 -6.76
CA GLN A 18 -6.06 26.22 -6.21
C GLN A 18 -5.55 24.79 -6.26
N THR A 19 -4.40 24.58 -6.89
CA THR A 19 -3.75 23.26 -6.90
C THR A 19 -3.47 22.84 -5.47
N PRO A 20 -3.93 21.64 -5.04
CA PRO A 20 -3.71 21.19 -3.66
C PRO A 20 -2.20 21.05 -3.39
N SER A 21 -1.80 21.30 -2.15
CA SER A 21 -0.43 21.05 -1.69
C SER A 21 -0.08 19.56 -1.69
N ALA A 22 1.21 19.23 -1.74
CA ALA A 22 1.66 17.83 -1.62
C ALA A 22 1.13 17.17 -0.34
N LYS A 23 1.11 17.92 0.78
CA LYS A 23 0.58 17.45 2.06
C LYS A 23 -0.90 17.07 1.98
N GLU A 24 -1.73 17.90 1.36
CA GLU A 24 -3.16 17.63 1.19
C GLU A 24 -3.42 16.41 0.29
N ILE A 25 -2.59 16.24 -0.77
CA ILE A 25 -2.70 15.06 -1.63
C ILE A 25 -2.33 13.80 -0.86
N ILE A 26 -1.23 13.81 -0.11
CA ILE A 26 -0.76 12.66 0.69
C ILE A 26 -1.78 12.30 1.77
N ASP A 27 -2.36 13.29 2.46
CA ASP A 27 -3.41 13.05 3.46
C ASP A 27 -4.64 12.33 2.86
N LYS A 28 -5.02 12.67 1.64
CA LYS A 28 -6.10 11.99 0.93
C LYS A 28 -5.71 10.56 0.48
N ILE A 29 -4.45 10.33 0.10
CA ILE A 29 -3.93 8.99 -0.17
C ILE A 29 -4.04 8.14 1.10
N ASP A 30 -3.53 8.65 2.23
CA ASP A 30 -3.53 7.95 3.50
C ASP A 30 -4.97 7.61 3.93
N LYS A 31 -5.93 8.53 3.79
CA LYS A 31 -7.35 8.29 4.05
C LYS A 31 -7.97 7.20 3.17
N ASN A 32 -7.58 7.11 1.90
CA ASN A 32 -8.04 6.04 1.01
C ASN A 32 -7.47 4.67 1.42
N MET A 33 -6.21 4.64 1.82
CA MET A 33 -5.46 3.40 2.05
C MET A 33 -5.55 2.88 3.48
N SER A 34 -5.89 3.73 4.47
CA SER A 34 -6.00 3.35 5.88
C SER A 34 -7.44 3.07 6.32
N SER A 35 -7.60 2.35 7.43
CA SER A 35 -8.88 2.08 8.09
C SER A 35 -8.68 1.68 9.55
N GLU A 36 -9.72 1.84 10.40
CA GLU A 36 -9.67 1.37 11.78
C GLU A 36 -9.45 -0.14 11.88
N SER A 37 -10.09 -0.88 10.98
CA SER A 37 -9.88 -2.32 10.84
C SER A 37 -10.18 -2.77 9.41
N ARG A 38 -9.66 -3.93 9.02
CA ARG A 38 -9.99 -4.57 7.74
C ARG A 38 -9.82 -6.07 7.83
N ILE A 39 -10.72 -6.78 7.14
CA ILE A 39 -10.62 -8.22 6.88
C ILE A 39 -10.59 -8.37 5.36
N PHE A 40 -9.63 -9.12 4.85
CA PHE A 40 -9.54 -9.36 3.42
C PHE A 40 -8.99 -10.74 3.09
N THR A 41 -9.37 -11.24 1.93
CA THR A 41 -8.75 -12.40 1.29
C THR A 41 -7.91 -11.93 0.11
N SER A 42 -6.76 -12.53 -0.07
CA SER A 42 -5.84 -12.15 -1.13
C SER A 42 -5.24 -13.36 -1.84
N LYS A 43 -4.79 -13.10 -3.06
CA LYS A 43 -4.01 -14.00 -3.89
C LYS A 43 -2.71 -13.32 -4.25
N MET A 44 -1.59 -13.92 -3.93
CA MET A 44 -0.26 -13.47 -4.32
C MET A 44 0.26 -14.39 -5.42
N VAL A 45 0.49 -13.85 -6.62
CA VAL A 45 1.03 -14.58 -7.78
C VAL A 45 2.48 -14.16 -7.96
N ILE A 46 3.40 -15.07 -7.71
CA ILE A 46 4.84 -14.85 -7.74
C ILE A 46 5.38 -15.34 -9.07
N HIS A 47 5.81 -14.43 -9.93
CA HIS A 47 6.36 -14.70 -11.24
C HIS A 47 7.89 -14.78 -11.18
N ASN A 48 8.40 -15.95 -10.81
CA ASN A 48 9.83 -16.21 -10.85
C ASN A 48 10.29 -16.49 -12.30
N ARG A 49 11.60 -16.43 -12.53
CA ARG A 49 12.20 -16.71 -13.84
C ARG A 49 11.76 -18.04 -14.47
N ARG A 50 11.54 -19.09 -13.65
CA ARG A 50 11.30 -20.46 -14.14
C ARG A 50 9.88 -20.96 -13.92
N ASN A 51 9.15 -20.37 -12.98
CA ASN A 51 7.81 -20.82 -12.62
C ASN A 51 6.97 -19.69 -12.05
N THR A 52 5.68 -19.87 -12.11
CA THR A 52 4.71 -19.03 -11.42
C THR A 52 4.10 -19.82 -10.27
N ARG A 53 4.04 -19.19 -9.08
CA ARG A 53 3.47 -19.79 -7.88
C ARG A 53 2.39 -18.88 -7.31
N THR A 54 1.30 -19.47 -6.87
CA THR A 54 0.20 -18.76 -6.23
C THR A 54 0.13 -19.11 -4.76
N VAL A 55 -0.06 -18.09 -3.94
CA VAL A 55 -0.29 -18.20 -2.49
C VAL A 55 -1.57 -17.45 -2.15
N GLU A 56 -2.52 -18.10 -1.49
CA GLU A 56 -3.75 -17.44 -1.01
C GLU A 56 -3.69 -17.28 0.49
N SER A 57 -4.26 -16.19 0.99
CA SER A 57 -4.29 -15.89 2.41
C SER A 57 -5.56 -15.15 2.82
N LYS A 58 -5.85 -15.21 4.12
CA LYS A 58 -6.84 -14.36 4.78
C LYS A 58 -6.15 -13.53 5.84
N SER A 59 -6.46 -12.25 5.88
CA SER A 59 -5.81 -11.30 6.77
C SER A 59 -6.83 -10.48 7.55
N TRP A 60 -6.45 -10.15 8.78
CA TRP A 60 -7.17 -9.29 9.71
C TRP A 60 -6.20 -8.22 10.19
N SER A 61 -6.61 -6.95 10.19
CA SER A 61 -5.80 -5.88 10.76
C SER A 61 -6.66 -4.88 11.53
N LYS A 62 -6.11 -4.35 12.63
CA LYS A 62 -6.72 -3.32 13.46
C LYS A 62 -5.74 -2.17 13.59
N GLY A 63 -6.11 -1.04 12.95
CA GLY A 63 -5.16 0.03 12.69
C GLY A 63 -3.97 -0.46 11.87
N GLU A 64 -2.85 0.21 12.02
CA GLU A 64 -1.63 -0.07 11.24
C GLU A 64 -0.61 -0.94 12.00
N LYS A 65 -0.84 -1.11 13.32
CA LYS A 65 0.11 -1.78 14.21
C LYS A 65 -0.20 -3.25 14.49
N LYS A 66 -1.41 -3.71 14.19
CA LYS A 66 -1.83 -5.07 14.49
C LYS A 66 -2.36 -5.76 13.24
N SER A 67 -1.76 -6.86 12.86
CA SER A 67 -2.28 -7.70 11.78
C SER A 67 -1.99 -9.18 12.03
N PHE A 68 -2.92 -10.00 11.57
CA PHE A 68 -2.78 -11.45 11.54
C PHE A 68 -3.10 -11.94 10.14
N THR A 69 -2.26 -12.80 9.60
CA THR A 69 -2.45 -13.41 8.28
C THR A 69 -2.31 -14.91 8.40
N GLU A 70 -3.25 -15.65 7.83
CA GLU A 70 -3.22 -17.10 7.69
C GLU A 70 -3.11 -17.45 6.21
N TYR A 71 -2.13 -18.27 5.87
CA TYR A 71 -1.92 -18.77 4.52
C TYR A 71 -2.76 -20.03 4.30
N LEU A 72 -3.55 -20.02 3.23
CA LEU A 72 -4.55 -21.04 2.93
C LEU A 72 -4.08 -22.03 1.89
N THR A 73 -3.32 -21.57 0.91
CA THR A 73 -2.76 -22.37 -0.19
C THR A 73 -1.37 -21.83 -0.58
N PRO A 74 -0.52 -22.63 -1.25
CA PRO A 74 -0.66 -24.06 -1.56
C PRO A 74 -0.48 -24.96 -0.32
N PRO A 75 -0.64 -26.28 -0.42
CA PRO A 75 -0.54 -27.20 0.75
C PRO A 75 0.76 -27.03 1.55
N ARG A 76 1.86 -26.67 0.89
CA ARG A 76 3.15 -26.42 1.57
C ARG A 76 3.11 -25.23 2.54
N GLU A 77 2.32 -24.21 2.23
CA GLU A 77 2.22 -22.96 2.99
C GLU A 77 0.98 -22.94 3.91
N GLN A 78 0.06 -23.90 3.69
CA GLN A 78 -1.20 -23.96 4.41
C GLN A 78 -0.99 -24.04 5.94
N GLY A 79 -1.73 -23.21 6.67
CA GLY A 79 -1.62 -23.12 8.13
C GLY A 79 -0.41 -22.33 8.64
N THR A 80 0.47 -21.85 7.76
CA THR A 80 1.47 -20.85 8.13
C THR A 80 0.73 -19.58 8.56
N LYS A 81 1.14 -18.99 9.68
CA LYS A 81 0.51 -17.78 10.22
C LYS A 81 1.54 -16.73 10.48
N MET A 82 1.17 -15.48 10.24
CA MET A 82 2.01 -14.32 10.49
C MET A 82 1.25 -13.34 11.39
N LEU A 83 1.89 -12.87 12.44
CA LEU A 83 1.34 -11.92 13.39
C LEU A 83 2.28 -10.72 13.53
N LYS A 84 1.76 -9.53 13.25
CA LYS A 84 2.37 -8.24 13.58
C LYS A 84 1.68 -7.66 14.81
N LEU A 85 2.45 -7.29 15.81
CA LEU A 85 2.00 -6.49 16.95
C LEU A 85 3.01 -5.38 17.17
N ASP A 86 2.59 -4.16 16.93
CA ASP A 86 3.46 -2.97 16.94
C ASP A 86 4.69 -3.18 16.04
N ASP A 87 5.89 -3.15 16.60
CA ASP A 87 7.15 -3.29 15.87
C ASP A 87 7.69 -4.73 15.86
N GLN A 88 6.86 -5.69 16.23
CA GLN A 88 7.25 -7.09 16.33
C GLN A 88 6.49 -7.95 15.33
N LEU A 89 7.21 -8.86 14.69
CA LEU A 89 6.66 -9.79 13.70
C LEU A 89 7.00 -11.23 14.08
N TRP A 90 6.00 -12.11 14.07
CA TRP A 90 6.18 -13.55 14.31
C TRP A 90 5.58 -14.34 13.17
N ILE A 91 6.23 -15.48 12.89
CA ILE A 91 5.72 -16.47 11.95
C ILE A 91 5.62 -17.81 12.69
N PHE A 92 4.46 -18.44 12.55
CA PHE A 92 4.26 -19.84 12.92
C PHE A 92 4.39 -20.71 11.69
N SER A 93 5.20 -21.75 11.76
CA SER A 93 5.37 -22.76 10.72
C SER A 93 4.76 -24.09 11.18
N PRO A 94 3.67 -24.56 10.57
CA PRO A 94 3.03 -25.84 10.96
C PRO A 94 3.94 -27.05 10.71
N SER A 95 4.81 -26.99 9.70
CA SER A 95 5.74 -28.10 9.36
C SER A 95 6.78 -28.37 10.46
N THR A 96 7.11 -27.36 11.27
CA THR A 96 8.11 -27.48 12.35
C THR A 96 7.52 -27.27 13.74
N ASP A 97 6.23 -26.91 13.82
CA ASP A 97 5.51 -26.47 15.05
C ASP A 97 6.23 -25.36 15.81
N ARG A 98 6.90 -24.46 15.10
CA ARG A 98 7.71 -23.37 15.70
C ARG A 98 7.12 -22.01 15.42
N ILE A 99 7.22 -21.15 16.43
CA ILE A 99 7.01 -19.71 16.30
C ILE A 99 8.40 -19.06 16.25
N ILE A 100 8.65 -18.28 15.19
CA ILE A 100 9.90 -17.57 14.98
C ILE A 100 9.61 -16.09 14.96
N GLN A 101 10.34 -15.30 15.73
CA GLN A 101 10.30 -13.85 15.64
C GLN A 101 11.20 -13.40 14.48
N ILE A 102 10.65 -12.63 13.56
CA ILE A 102 11.38 -12.04 12.44
C ILE A 102 11.91 -10.69 12.89
N SER A 103 13.22 -10.52 12.91
CA SER A 103 13.87 -9.30 13.38
C SER A 103 15.23 -9.09 12.70
N GLY A 104 15.77 -7.87 12.81
CA GLY A 104 17.08 -7.52 12.26
C GLY A 104 17.19 -7.82 10.76
N HIS A 105 18.25 -8.51 10.34
CA HIS A 105 18.48 -8.83 8.93
C HIS A 105 17.40 -9.76 8.31
N MET A 106 16.65 -10.51 9.14
CA MET A 106 15.54 -11.36 8.65
C MET A 106 14.40 -10.54 8.05
N LEU A 107 14.21 -9.29 8.49
CA LEU A 107 13.18 -8.40 7.93
C LEU A 107 13.39 -8.15 6.43
N ARG A 108 14.62 -8.22 5.94
CA ARG A 108 14.93 -8.03 4.51
C ARG A 108 14.66 -9.27 3.65
N GLN A 109 14.34 -10.40 4.29
CA GLN A 109 14.00 -11.63 3.55
C GLN A 109 12.63 -11.50 2.89
N SER A 110 12.47 -12.24 1.77
CA SER A 110 11.23 -12.27 1.01
C SER A 110 10.12 -12.99 1.74
N VAL A 111 8.94 -12.38 1.77
CA VAL A 111 7.70 -13.04 2.20
C VAL A 111 7.34 -14.13 1.19
N MET A 112 7.34 -15.38 1.60
CA MET A 112 7.01 -16.52 0.74
C MET A 112 7.79 -16.56 -0.60
N GLY A 113 9.01 -15.98 -0.64
CA GLY A 113 9.83 -15.91 -1.85
C GLY A 113 9.32 -14.92 -2.92
N SER A 114 8.47 -13.99 -2.54
CA SER A 114 7.93 -12.93 -3.38
C SER A 114 8.90 -11.75 -3.53
N ASP A 115 8.48 -10.69 -4.21
CA ASP A 115 9.18 -9.40 -4.29
C ASP A 115 8.94 -8.50 -3.07
N LEU A 116 8.02 -8.90 -2.17
CA LEU A 116 7.84 -8.24 -0.88
C LEU A 116 8.82 -8.80 0.15
N SER A 117 9.38 -7.93 0.98
CA SER A 117 10.13 -8.31 2.18
C SER A 117 9.23 -8.23 3.42
N TYR A 118 9.68 -8.84 4.52
CA TYR A 118 9.00 -8.64 5.81
C TYR A 118 9.10 -7.19 6.27
N GLU A 119 10.14 -6.46 5.89
CA GLU A 119 10.30 -5.03 6.16
C GLU A 119 9.18 -4.22 5.51
N ASP A 120 8.79 -4.54 4.25
CA ASP A 120 7.64 -3.91 3.57
C ASP A 120 6.32 -4.13 4.33
N MET A 121 6.18 -5.30 4.99
CA MET A 121 4.98 -5.61 5.79
C MET A 121 4.96 -4.86 7.13
N MET A 122 6.11 -4.38 7.58
CA MET A 122 6.25 -3.63 8.83
C MET A 122 6.11 -2.13 8.66
N GLU A 123 6.23 -1.59 7.43
CA GLU A 123 6.10 -0.15 7.18
C GLU A 123 4.77 0.42 7.66
N ASP A 124 4.82 1.66 8.16
CA ASP A 124 3.64 2.48 8.42
C ASP A 124 3.10 3.00 7.09
N PRO A 125 1.84 2.71 6.71
CA PRO A 125 1.27 3.18 5.47
C PRO A 125 0.99 4.68 5.46
N HIS A 126 1.00 5.37 6.63
CA HIS A 126 0.81 6.80 6.74
C HIS A 126 2.09 7.55 6.33
N LEU A 127 2.14 7.95 5.08
CA LEU A 127 3.33 8.57 4.48
C LEU A 127 3.77 9.85 5.22
N LEU A 128 2.83 10.64 5.71
CA LEU A 128 3.13 11.91 6.42
C LEU A 128 3.84 11.71 7.77
N ASN A 129 3.81 10.50 8.35
CA ASN A 129 4.54 10.20 9.58
C ASN A 129 6.05 10.13 9.36
N HIS A 130 6.46 9.77 8.13
CA HIS A 130 7.85 9.43 7.83
C HIS A 130 8.47 10.24 6.68
N TYR A 131 7.63 10.96 5.91
CA TYR A 131 8.08 11.65 4.70
C TYR A 131 7.54 13.08 4.62
N THR A 132 8.35 13.95 4.02
CA THR A 132 7.90 15.22 3.46
C THR A 132 7.72 15.07 1.96
N GLY A 133 6.69 15.72 1.39
CA GLY A 133 6.34 15.62 -0.03
C GLY A 133 6.50 16.93 -0.77
N LYS A 134 6.88 16.83 -2.05
CA LYS A 134 6.93 17.94 -3.01
C LYS A 134 6.26 17.51 -4.31
N ILE A 135 5.45 18.38 -4.90
CA ILE A 135 4.91 18.19 -6.25
C ILE A 135 5.98 18.62 -7.24
N ASP A 136 6.41 17.70 -8.11
CA ASP A 136 7.41 17.96 -9.16
C ASP A 136 6.79 18.31 -10.50
N GLY A 137 5.48 18.03 -10.67
CA GLY A 137 4.76 18.29 -11.90
C GLY A 137 3.59 17.34 -12.09
N GLU A 138 3.18 17.18 -13.34
CA GLU A 138 2.09 16.31 -13.75
C GLU A 138 2.53 15.44 -14.94
N GLU A 139 2.00 14.23 -15.01
CA GLU A 139 2.26 13.30 -16.11
C GLU A 139 0.99 12.50 -16.40
N LYS A 140 0.81 12.15 -17.67
CA LYS A 140 -0.26 11.24 -18.06
C LYS A 140 0.25 9.80 -18.00
N LEU A 141 -0.33 8.99 -17.10
CA LEU A 141 -0.07 7.57 -16.98
C LEU A 141 -1.28 6.80 -17.54
N SER A 142 -1.10 6.17 -18.72
CA SER A 142 -2.18 5.59 -19.52
C SER A 142 -3.25 6.65 -19.85
N ASP A 143 -4.49 6.48 -19.38
CA ASP A 143 -5.61 7.39 -19.57
C ASP A 143 -5.81 8.38 -18.39
N ARG A 144 -4.96 8.34 -17.36
CA ARG A 144 -5.11 9.11 -16.12
C ARG A 144 -4.06 10.23 -16.02
N THR A 145 -4.49 11.43 -15.68
CA THR A 145 -3.59 12.53 -15.33
C THR A 145 -3.19 12.38 -13.86
N CYS A 146 -1.88 12.35 -13.60
CA CYS A 146 -1.31 12.13 -12.28
C CYS A 146 -0.47 13.34 -11.85
N TRP A 147 -0.51 13.68 -10.55
CA TRP A 147 0.57 14.45 -9.96
C TRP A 147 1.79 13.56 -9.78
N ILE A 148 2.96 14.12 -10.03
CA ILE A 148 4.24 13.53 -9.67
C ILE A 148 4.64 14.09 -8.33
N ILE A 149 4.78 13.22 -7.31
CA ILE A 149 5.14 13.62 -5.96
C ILE A 149 6.43 12.90 -5.56
N SER A 150 7.45 13.68 -5.24
CA SER A 150 8.66 13.17 -4.59
C SER A 150 8.51 13.23 -3.08
N LEU A 151 8.83 12.14 -2.42
CA LEU A 151 8.87 12.02 -0.96
C LEU A 151 10.31 11.87 -0.50
N SER A 152 10.67 12.60 0.54
CA SER A 152 11.97 12.49 1.23
C SER A 152 11.73 12.07 2.67
N ALA A 153 12.45 11.07 3.14
CA ALA A 153 12.35 10.59 4.51
C ALA A 153 12.78 11.66 5.52
N THR A 154 12.05 11.73 6.64
CA THR A 154 12.35 12.65 7.76
C THR A 154 13.35 12.04 8.76
N SER A 155 13.59 10.72 8.69
CA SER A 155 14.54 10.00 9.53
C SER A 155 15.30 8.95 8.71
N ALA A 156 16.35 8.35 9.32
CA ALA A 156 17.11 7.28 8.70
C ALA A 156 16.47 5.88 8.90
N ASP A 157 15.47 5.78 9.78
CA ASP A 157 14.91 4.50 10.25
C ASP A 157 13.80 3.94 9.35
N VAL A 158 13.77 4.35 8.09
CA VAL A 158 12.81 3.86 7.09
C VAL A 158 13.52 3.00 6.05
N ALA A 159 12.83 2.01 5.50
CA ALA A 159 13.37 1.12 4.48
C ALA A 159 13.78 1.88 3.19
N TYR A 160 13.03 2.92 2.82
CA TYR A 160 13.23 3.70 1.61
C TYR A 160 13.44 5.17 1.93
N GLN A 161 14.62 5.71 1.60
CA GLN A 161 14.96 7.10 1.94
C GLN A 161 14.30 8.15 1.03
N SER A 162 13.86 7.74 -0.15
CA SER A 162 13.01 8.56 -1.02
C SER A 162 12.05 7.69 -1.82
N GLN A 163 10.93 8.30 -2.20
CA GLN A 163 9.92 7.66 -3.04
C GLN A 163 9.46 8.64 -4.12
N LYS A 164 9.03 8.13 -5.27
CA LYS A 164 8.35 8.88 -6.30
C LYS A 164 7.00 8.27 -6.59
N LEU A 165 5.95 9.08 -6.50
CA LEU A 165 4.56 8.65 -6.66
C LEU A 165 3.95 9.30 -7.89
N TRP A 166 3.17 8.53 -8.66
CA TRP A 166 2.26 9.00 -9.70
C TRP A 166 0.84 8.87 -9.16
N VAL A 167 0.24 9.99 -8.75
CA VAL A 167 -1.03 10.02 -8.02
C VAL A 167 -2.16 10.48 -8.93
N ASP A 168 -3.15 9.64 -9.16
CA ASP A 168 -4.38 9.96 -9.91
C ASP A 168 -5.06 11.19 -9.31
N LYS A 169 -5.27 12.22 -10.12
CA LYS A 169 -5.79 13.52 -9.70
C LYS A 169 -7.24 13.48 -9.21
N ASP A 170 -8.03 12.54 -9.70
CA ASP A 170 -9.45 12.45 -9.35
C ASP A 170 -9.69 11.52 -8.16
N ARG A 171 -8.90 10.45 -8.06
CA ARG A 171 -9.12 9.36 -7.09
C ARG A 171 -8.19 9.43 -5.89
N TYR A 172 -7.09 10.21 -5.96
CA TYR A 172 -6.05 10.29 -4.92
C TYR A 172 -5.49 8.91 -4.57
N ILE A 173 -5.24 8.10 -5.59
CA ILE A 173 -4.58 6.79 -5.49
C ILE A 173 -3.26 6.86 -6.24
N PRO A 174 -2.15 6.42 -5.64
CA PRO A 174 -0.92 6.26 -6.38
C PRO A 174 -1.10 5.09 -7.36
N LEU A 175 -0.96 5.35 -8.66
CA LEU A 175 -1.02 4.32 -9.70
C LEU A 175 0.34 3.67 -9.92
N LYS A 176 1.42 4.39 -9.60
CA LYS A 176 2.80 3.89 -9.63
C LYS A 176 3.58 4.47 -8.47
N LYS A 177 4.49 3.67 -7.90
CA LYS A 177 5.48 4.09 -6.91
C LYS A 177 6.85 3.57 -7.30
N GLU A 178 7.87 4.37 -7.05
CA GLU A 178 9.27 3.97 -7.13
C GLU A 178 9.93 4.26 -5.78
N LEU A 179 10.64 3.26 -5.23
CA LEU A 179 11.19 3.26 -3.89
C LEU A 179 12.72 3.18 -3.97
N TYR A 180 13.41 4.14 -3.34
CA TYR A 180 14.84 4.35 -3.52
C TYR A 180 15.62 4.20 -2.22
N ALA A 181 16.84 3.66 -2.34
CA ALA A 181 17.83 3.66 -1.29
C ALA A 181 18.37 5.08 -1.02
N LYS A 182 19.10 5.25 0.07
CA LYS A 182 19.82 6.50 0.41
C LYS A 182 20.82 6.94 -0.67
N SER A 183 21.37 5.99 -1.42
CA SER A 183 22.26 6.26 -2.57
C SER A 183 21.55 6.81 -3.82
N GLY A 184 20.22 6.86 -3.82
CA GLY A 184 19.41 7.16 -5.01
C GLY A 184 19.18 5.97 -5.94
N MET A 185 19.66 4.77 -5.56
CA MET A 185 19.43 3.55 -6.35
C MET A 185 17.97 3.11 -6.21
N LEU A 186 17.30 2.86 -7.33
CA LEU A 186 15.97 2.27 -7.36
C LEU A 186 16.03 0.83 -6.82
N LEU A 187 15.21 0.54 -5.80
CA LEU A 187 15.11 -0.78 -5.17
C LEU A 187 13.85 -1.52 -5.58
N LYS A 188 12.72 -0.81 -5.59
CA LYS A 188 11.42 -1.42 -5.90
C LYS A 188 10.55 -0.50 -6.74
N ARG A 189 9.70 -1.12 -7.53
CA ARG A 189 8.59 -0.48 -8.25
C ARG A 189 7.29 -1.14 -7.88
N MET A 190 6.24 -0.34 -7.74
CA MET A 190 4.88 -0.82 -7.53
C MET A 190 3.98 -0.19 -8.58
N GLU A 191 3.08 -1.00 -9.15
CA GLU A 191 2.01 -0.54 -10.04
C GLU A 191 0.68 -0.97 -9.45
N LEU A 192 -0.23 0.00 -9.26
CA LEU A 192 -1.51 -0.21 -8.63
C LEU A 192 -2.62 -0.05 -9.68
N SER A 193 -3.47 -1.05 -9.78
CA SER A 193 -4.51 -1.13 -10.81
C SER A 193 -5.82 -1.71 -10.24
N ASP A 194 -6.82 -1.92 -11.11
CA ASP A 194 -8.15 -2.39 -10.74
C ASP A 194 -8.75 -1.54 -9.60
N VAL A 195 -8.67 -0.19 -9.78
CA VAL A 195 -9.14 0.76 -8.77
C VAL A 195 -10.66 0.78 -8.75
N ILE A 196 -11.23 0.41 -7.62
CA ILE A 196 -12.67 0.37 -7.37
C ILE A 196 -13.08 1.35 -6.28
N GLN A 197 -14.36 1.68 -6.25
CA GLN A 197 -14.94 2.38 -5.11
C GLN A 197 -15.60 1.37 -4.18
N ILE A 198 -15.20 1.38 -2.90
CA ILE A 198 -15.75 0.49 -1.87
C ILE A 198 -15.91 1.25 -0.55
N GLN A 199 -17.10 1.17 0.05
CA GLN A 199 -17.43 1.87 1.31
C GLN A 199 -17.03 3.36 1.30
N GLY A 200 -17.26 4.05 0.16
CA GLY A 200 -17.00 5.50 0.00
C GLY A 200 -15.53 5.89 -0.26
N ARG A 201 -14.61 4.94 -0.42
CA ARG A 201 -13.20 5.19 -0.72
C ARG A 201 -12.77 4.54 -2.04
N TRP A 202 -11.80 5.15 -2.72
CA TRP A 202 -11.11 4.52 -3.83
C TRP A 202 -10.05 3.56 -3.30
N PHE A 203 -9.95 2.37 -3.89
CA PHE A 203 -9.03 1.34 -3.44
C PHE A 203 -8.52 0.48 -4.60
N PRO A 204 -7.20 0.25 -4.75
CA PRO A 204 -6.64 -0.61 -5.78
C PRO A 204 -6.75 -2.08 -5.34
N LYS A 205 -7.35 -2.93 -6.17
CA LYS A 205 -7.46 -4.37 -5.89
C LYS A 205 -6.25 -5.17 -6.35
N ARG A 206 -5.44 -4.62 -7.26
CA ARG A 206 -4.25 -5.28 -7.79
C ARG A 206 -3.04 -4.38 -7.59
N ILE A 207 -1.97 -4.96 -7.06
CA ILE A 207 -0.67 -4.31 -6.89
C ILE A 207 0.39 -5.26 -7.46
N LEU A 208 1.13 -4.80 -8.46
CA LEU A 208 2.34 -5.47 -8.94
C LEU A 208 3.54 -4.91 -8.17
N PHE A 209 4.21 -5.76 -7.43
CA PHE A 209 5.48 -5.47 -6.77
C PHE A 209 6.63 -5.98 -7.62
N LYS A 210 7.64 -5.16 -7.86
CA LYS A 210 8.88 -5.55 -8.51
C LYS A 210 10.07 -5.10 -7.68
N ASP A 211 10.79 -6.05 -7.13
CA ASP A 211 12.14 -5.85 -6.62
C ASP A 211 13.08 -5.82 -7.83
N VAL A 212 13.63 -4.65 -8.15
CA VAL A 212 14.42 -4.47 -9.38
C VAL A 212 15.77 -5.20 -9.35
N LEU A 213 16.18 -5.66 -8.15
CA LEU A 213 17.40 -6.43 -7.97
C LEU A 213 17.18 -7.94 -8.16
N LYS A 214 15.92 -8.39 -8.29
CA LYS A 214 15.57 -9.78 -8.52
C LYS A 214 15.21 -10.04 -9.98
N GLU A 215 15.50 -11.26 -10.44
CA GLU A 215 15.01 -11.76 -11.72
C GLU A 215 13.50 -12.08 -11.64
N GLY A 216 12.85 -12.16 -12.79
CA GLY A 216 11.41 -12.44 -12.92
C GLY A 216 10.59 -11.18 -13.17
N GLU A 217 9.27 -11.35 -13.34
CA GLU A 217 8.34 -10.27 -13.70
C GLU A 217 7.73 -9.57 -12.46
N GLY A 218 8.03 -10.06 -11.26
CA GLY A 218 7.53 -9.50 -10.02
C GLY A 218 6.45 -10.36 -9.37
N THR A 219 5.77 -9.76 -8.41
CA THR A 219 4.72 -10.41 -7.63
C THR A 219 3.44 -9.59 -7.69
N GLU A 220 2.37 -10.18 -8.20
CA GLU A 220 1.04 -9.60 -8.16
C GLU A 220 0.36 -9.92 -6.83
N PHE A 221 -0.10 -8.90 -6.15
CA PHE A 221 -0.95 -9.02 -4.97
C PHE A 221 -2.37 -8.59 -5.33
N ILE A 222 -3.31 -9.53 -5.31
CA ILE A 222 -4.69 -9.36 -5.74
C ILE A 222 -5.61 -9.53 -4.55
N ILE A 223 -6.33 -8.47 -4.18
CA ILE A 223 -7.34 -8.52 -3.14
C ILE A 223 -8.64 -9.02 -3.76
N LYS A 224 -9.11 -10.18 -3.31
CA LYS A 224 -10.37 -10.79 -3.78
C LYS A 224 -11.56 -10.12 -3.12
N ASP A 225 -11.60 -10.16 -1.79
CA ASP A 225 -12.65 -9.57 -0.97
C ASP A 225 -12.01 -8.71 0.12
N ILE A 226 -12.63 -7.59 0.43
CA ILE A 226 -12.20 -6.70 1.50
C ILE A 226 -13.41 -6.08 2.18
N GLN A 227 -13.37 -6.05 3.51
CA GLN A 227 -14.31 -5.35 4.35
C GLN A 227 -13.52 -4.40 5.26
N PHE A 228 -13.80 -3.11 5.15
CA PHE A 228 -13.26 -2.08 6.04
C PHE A 228 -14.15 -1.90 7.26
N ASN A 229 -13.54 -1.48 8.37
CA ASN A 229 -14.19 -1.20 9.65
C ASN A 229 -14.99 -2.42 10.17
N ALA A 230 -14.48 -3.63 9.88
CA ALA A 230 -15.04 -4.88 10.35
C ALA A 230 -14.72 -5.09 11.83
N GLU A 231 -15.66 -5.68 12.57
CA GLU A 231 -15.38 -6.11 13.93
C GLU A 231 -14.43 -7.30 13.92
N ILE A 232 -13.31 -7.17 14.65
CA ILE A 232 -12.28 -8.21 14.76
C ILE A 232 -12.14 -8.58 16.23
N PRO A 233 -12.43 -9.84 16.63
CA PRO A 233 -12.22 -10.29 17.99
C PRO A 233 -10.75 -10.18 18.40
N ASP A 234 -10.48 -9.63 19.58
CA ASP A 234 -9.11 -9.35 20.03
C ASP A 234 -8.22 -10.60 20.13
N TYR A 235 -8.82 -11.77 20.35
CA TYR A 235 -8.06 -13.02 20.42
C TYR A 235 -7.37 -13.37 19.09
N ILE A 236 -7.92 -12.93 17.93
CA ILE A 236 -7.30 -13.16 16.60
C ILE A 236 -5.94 -12.46 16.53
N LEU A 237 -5.87 -11.25 17.05
CA LEU A 237 -4.67 -10.41 17.04
C LEU A 237 -3.81 -10.63 18.29
N SER A 238 -3.54 -11.91 18.61
CA SER A 238 -2.77 -12.30 19.79
C SER A 238 -1.78 -13.43 19.46
N LYS A 239 -0.70 -13.57 20.26
CA LYS A 239 0.26 -14.67 20.09
C LYS A 239 -0.36 -16.05 20.23
N ALA A 240 -1.44 -16.18 21.02
CA ALA A 240 -2.14 -17.45 21.20
C ALA A 240 -2.77 -17.95 19.89
N SER A 241 -3.15 -17.05 18.97
CA SER A 241 -3.73 -17.42 17.66
C SER A 241 -2.74 -18.07 16.71
N LEU A 242 -1.44 -17.91 16.94
CA LEU A 242 -0.42 -18.56 16.12
C LEU A 242 -0.47 -20.10 16.25
N LYS A 243 -0.90 -20.64 17.39
CA LYS A 243 -0.94 -22.10 17.66
C LYS A 243 -2.35 -22.73 17.68
N LYS A 244 -3.38 -21.95 17.36
CA LYS A 244 -4.77 -22.46 17.35
C LYS A 244 -5.18 -22.97 15.95
#